data_1c4224e5f42a0bd90b5c187310396082
#
_entry.id   1c4224e5f42a0bd90b5c187310396082
#
_cell.length_a   1.000
_cell.length_b   1.000
_cell.length_c   1.000
_cell.angle_alpha   90.00
_cell.angle_beta   90.00
_cell.angle_gamma   90.00
#
_symmetry.space_group_name_H-M   'P 1'
#
loop_
_entity.id
_entity.type
_entity.pdbx_description
1 polymer ?
#
loop_
_entity_poly.entity_id
_entity_poly.type
_entity_poly.pdbx_seq_one_letter_code
_entity_poly.pdbx_strand_id
1 'polypeptide(L)'
;MATIKEIAKACHVSVATVSNILNKKPGASEATRELVLKTAKEMDYMPNYVAKNLKTKNTRSIGVIAEDMTIFSIPDIIDGITEYCEEVDYQILLTNLRLYKKYQDVYYGREDYFERVKQEIKKLMAKQVEGIIYVTAHERVMHCIPDDLPIPAVMAYGYTESKKVPSIVVDDEHGAYEVVCHLIRHGHRRIGVVMGKKDSLHAQARLVGYQKALRDNGIVYDPELIAQGDWTRESGYQVTDELLRHEVTAIFCMNDIMAGGLYDRLDELGKKIPEELSVVGYDDRELSSYYKPPLTTIRLPLHDIGYRAAEVMIALLEKRIAPQEEEMVYQMPCEMSIRKSVQDYKL
;
A
#
# COMPACT_ATOMS: atom_id res chain seq x y z
N MET A 1 11.75 -1.32 37.93
CA MET A 1 10.73 -0.36 37.47
C MET A 1 9.85 0.00 38.65
N ALA A 2 9.67 1.29 38.89
CA ALA A 2 8.78 1.76 39.93
C ALA A 2 7.33 1.36 39.65
N THR A 3 6.56 1.16 40.71
CA THR A 3 5.15 0.80 40.64
C THR A 3 4.26 1.96 41.08
N ILE A 4 3.01 1.98 40.66
CA ILE A 4 2.01 2.95 41.08
C ILE A 4 1.86 2.96 42.64
N LYS A 5 2.08 1.82 43.31
CA LYS A 5 2.04 1.68 44.77
C LYS A 5 3.22 2.40 45.43
N GLU A 6 4.40 2.34 44.85
CA GLU A 6 5.59 3.01 45.37
C GLU A 6 5.49 4.53 45.22
N ILE A 7 4.97 5.03 44.07
CA ILE A 7 4.68 6.45 43.90
C ILE A 7 3.64 6.94 44.94
N ALA A 8 2.57 6.17 45.13
CA ALA A 8 1.52 6.49 46.10
C ALA A 8 2.09 6.61 47.54
N LYS A 9 2.99 5.69 47.88
CA LYS A 9 3.70 5.70 49.16
C LYS A 9 4.63 6.91 49.28
N ALA A 10 5.42 7.22 48.26
CA ALA A 10 6.34 8.35 48.25
C ALA A 10 5.63 9.72 48.33
N CYS A 11 4.46 9.85 47.69
CA CYS A 11 3.66 11.07 47.71
C CYS A 11 2.63 11.14 48.82
N HIS A 12 2.54 10.14 49.71
CA HIS A 12 1.53 10.03 50.78
C HIS A 12 0.08 10.18 50.27
N VAL A 13 -0.24 9.63 49.11
CA VAL A 13 -1.59 9.65 48.54
C VAL A 13 -2.08 8.24 48.26
N SER A 14 -3.38 8.10 47.92
CA SER A 14 -3.92 6.79 47.55
C SER A 14 -3.44 6.36 46.17
N VAL A 15 -3.38 5.05 45.92
CA VAL A 15 -3.09 4.47 44.57
C VAL A 15 -4.10 4.98 43.54
N ALA A 16 -5.36 5.17 43.95
CA ALA A 16 -6.41 5.74 43.09
C ALA A 16 -6.10 7.19 42.69
N THR A 17 -5.59 8.00 43.64
CA THR A 17 -5.18 9.39 43.36
C THR A 17 -4.05 9.44 42.32
N VAL A 18 -3.00 8.63 42.51
CA VAL A 18 -1.90 8.53 41.53
C VAL A 18 -2.42 8.10 40.18
N SER A 19 -3.25 7.05 40.11
CA SER A 19 -3.86 6.56 38.87
C SER A 19 -4.68 7.63 38.16
N ASN A 20 -5.48 8.43 38.91
CA ASN A 20 -6.27 9.51 38.34
C ASN A 20 -5.40 10.64 37.79
N ILE A 21 -4.34 11.02 38.48
CA ILE A 21 -3.40 12.07 38.06
C ILE A 21 -2.65 11.64 36.78
N LEU A 22 -2.10 10.43 36.78
CA LEU A 22 -1.38 9.89 35.61
C LEU A 22 -2.29 9.72 34.37
N ASN A 23 -3.59 9.50 34.58
CA ASN A 23 -4.59 9.43 33.52
C ASN A 23 -5.28 10.78 33.22
N LYS A 24 -4.71 11.92 33.71
CA LYS A 24 -5.24 13.29 33.50
C LYS A 24 -6.69 13.50 33.94
N LYS A 25 -7.20 12.68 34.89
CA LYS A 25 -8.55 12.84 35.40
C LYS A 25 -8.60 13.99 36.43
N PRO A 26 -9.75 14.72 36.54
CA PRO A 26 -9.94 15.74 37.57
C PRO A 26 -10.04 15.11 38.98
N GLY A 27 -9.89 15.93 40.01
CA GLY A 27 -10.14 15.52 41.39
C GLY A 27 -8.94 15.52 42.33
N ALA A 28 -7.77 16.03 41.92
CA ALA A 28 -6.63 16.30 42.75
C ALA A 28 -6.26 17.79 42.70
N SER A 29 -5.72 18.35 43.82
CA SER A 29 -5.19 19.71 43.82
C SER A 29 -3.97 19.82 42.90
N GLU A 30 -3.68 21.03 42.41
CA GLU A 30 -2.54 21.27 41.50
C GLU A 30 -1.22 20.87 42.18
N ALA A 31 -1.03 21.24 43.44
CA ALA A 31 0.14 20.86 44.21
C ALA A 31 0.32 19.33 44.35
N THR A 32 -0.77 18.59 44.51
CA THR A 32 -0.72 17.11 44.55
C THR A 32 -0.40 16.53 43.15
N ARG A 33 -0.93 17.14 42.11
CA ARG A 33 -0.66 16.74 40.69
C ARG A 33 0.81 16.93 40.38
N GLU A 34 1.38 18.09 40.67
CA GLU A 34 2.80 18.38 40.43
C GLU A 34 3.71 17.42 41.19
N LEU A 35 3.42 17.19 42.48
CA LEU A 35 4.19 16.26 43.31
C LEU A 35 4.21 14.86 42.74
N VAL A 36 3.05 14.31 42.32
CA VAL A 36 2.94 12.95 41.78
C VAL A 36 3.65 12.84 40.42
N LEU A 37 3.49 13.84 39.55
CA LEU A 37 4.15 13.82 38.21
C LEU A 37 5.68 13.94 38.37
N LYS A 38 6.17 14.77 39.25
CA LYS A 38 7.60 14.91 39.58
C LYS A 38 8.17 13.60 40.14
N THR A 39 7.52 13.02 41.12
CA THR A 39 7.94 11.74 41.74
C THR A 39 7.92 10.61 40.75
N ALA A 40 6.89 10.52 39.84
CA ALA A 40 6.82 9.53 38.80
C ALA A 40 8.01 9.65 37.82
N LYS A 41 8.40 10.88 37.47
CA LYS A 41 9.55 11.16 36.61
C LYS A 41 10.88 10.80 37.31
N GLU A 42 11.05 11.18 38.58
CA GLU A 42 12.26 10.88 39.37
C GLU A 42 12.46 9.37 39.60
N MET A 43 11.36 8.62 39.70
CA MET A 43 11.37 7.16 39.85
C MET A 43 11.41 6.40 38.55
N ASP A 44 11.55 7.06 37.42
CA ASP A 44 11.50 6.47 36.06
C ASP A 44 10.29 5.53 35.90
N TYR A 45 9.11 6.01 36.32
CA TYR A 45 7.88 5.23 36.24
C TYR A 45 7.37 5.15 34.80
N MET A 46 7.29 3.95 34.29
CA MET A 46 6.59 3.67 33.05
C MET A 46 5.20 3.08 33.30
N PRO A 47 4.13 3.69 32.77
CA PRO A 47 2.80 3.11 32.85
C PRO A 47 2.77 1.66 32.35
N ASN A 48 2.27 0.75 33.16
CA ASN A 48 2.04 -0.61 32.71
C ASN A 48 0.75 -0.63 31.89
N TYR A 49 0.90 -0.48 30.56
CA TYR A 49 -0.21 -0.49 29.61
C TYR A 49 -1.00 -1.82 29.66
N VAL A 50 -0.37 -2.96 29.94
CA VAL A 50 -1.05 -4.25 30.08
C VAL A 50 -2.04 -4.21 31.24
N ALA A 51 -1.65 -3.66 32.39
CA ALA A 51 -2.54 -3.53 33.55
C ALA A 51 -3.66 -2.49 33.32
N LYS A 52 -3.41 -1.44 32.55
CA LYS A 52 -4.39 -0.42 32.16
C LYS A 52 -5.41 -1.04 31.20
N ASN A 53 -4.95 -1.75 30.19
CA ASN A 53 -5.75 -2.37 29.11
C ASN A 53 -6.66 -3.49 29.64
N LEU A 54 -6.18 -4.29 30.61
CA LEU A 54 -7.02 -5.29 31.31
C LEU A 54 -8.23 -4.66 32.02
N LYS A 55 -8.13 -3.39 32.44
CA LYS A 55 -9.19 -2.68 33.15
C LYS A 55 -10.17 -1.97 32.23
N THR A 56 -9.72 -1.49 31.06
CA THR A 56 -10.51 -0.69 30.12
C THR A 56 -11.04 -1.50 28.95
N LYS A 57 -10.54 -2.70 28.69
CA LYS A 57 -10.79 -3.52 27.48
C LYS A 57 -10.51 -2.77 26.16
N ASN A 58 -9.74 -1.69 26.22
CA ASN A 58 -9.33 -0.88 25.10
C ASN A 58 -7.81 -0.83 25.06
N THR A 59 -7.21 -1.50 24.11
CA THR A 59 -5.75 -1.64 24.00
C THR A 59 -5.13 -0.57 23.12
N ARG A 60 -5.95 0.11 22.32
CA ARG A 60 -5.51 1.05 21.25
C ARG A 60 -4.39 0.43 20.40
N SER A 61 -4.58 -0.82 20.01
CA SER A 61 -3.59 -1.58 19.26
C SER A 61 -4.24 -2.24 18.02
N ILE A 62 -3.64 -2.03 16.87
CA ILE A 62 -4.02 -2.63 15.59
C ILE A 62 -3.01 -3.71 15.23
N GLY A 63 -3.48 -4.88 14.82
CA GLY A 63 -2.66 -5.90 14.21
C GLY A 63 -2.44 -5.60 12.73
N VAL A 64 -1.19 -5.57 12.27
CA VAL A 64 -0.86 -5.44 10.86
C VAL A 64 -0.17 -6.71 10.38
N ILE A 65 -0.73 -7.37 9.38
CA ILE A 65 -0.16 -8.58 8.77
C ILE A 65 0.33 -8.21 7.38
N ALA A 66 1.65 -8.16 7.19
CA ALA A 66 2.28 -7.94 5.90
C ALA A 66 2.70 -9.28 5.27
N GLU A 67 2.43 -9.47 3.98
CA GLU A 67 2.81 -10.68 3.26
C GLU A 67 4.33 -10.83 3.14
N ASP A 68 5.02 -9.79 2.73
CA ASP A 68 6.49 -9.78 2.70
C ASP A 68 7.07 -8.37 2.65
N MET A 69 7.73 -7.93 3.72
CA MET A 69 8.37 -6.61 3.84
C MET A 69 9.49 -6.36 2.82
N THR A 70 9.90 -7.37 2.04
CA THR A 70 10.93 -7.19 0.99
C THR A 70 10.34 -6.80 -0.36
N ILE A 71 9.01 -6.77 -0.50
CA ILE A 71 8.33 -6.29 -1.70
C ILE A 71 8.20 -4.76 -1.61
N PHE A 72 8.51 -4.09 -2.70
CA PHE A 72 8.66 -2.62 -2.75
C PHE A 72 7.44 -1.83 -2.30
N SER A 73 6.24 -2.37 -2.50
CA SER A 73 4.97 -1.70 -2.15
C SER A 73 4.69 -1.68 -0.64
N ILE A 74 5.16 -2.69 0.09
CA ILE A 74 4.74 -2.89 1.49
C ILE A 74 5.34 -1.85 2.46
N PRO A 75 6.62 -1.45 2.39
CA PRO A 75 7.17 -0.47 3.32
C PRO A 75 6.40 0.85 3.37
N ASP A 76 6.07 1.42 2.22
CA ASP A 76 5.35 2.70 2.14
C ASP A 76 3.91 2.57 2.66
N ILE A 77 3.25 1.44 2.40
CA ILE A 77 1.91 1.16 2.96
C ILE A 77 1.97 1.07 4.49
N ILE A 78 3.00 0.40 5.04
CA ILE A 78 3.19 0.32 6.50
C ILE A 78 3.48 1.69 7.10
N ASP A 79 4.25 2.53 6.41
CA ASP A 79 4.53 3.91 6.82
C ASP A 79 3.23 4.72 6.94
N GLY A 80 2.37 4.71 5.92
CA GLY A 80 1.08 5.39 5.98
C GLY A 80 0.15 4.86 7.09
N ILE A 81 0.11 3.53 7.33
CA ILE A 81 -0.62 2.96 8.46
C ILE A 81 -0.07 3.51 9.78
N THR A 82 1.25 3.61 9.89
CA THR A 82 1.94 4.05 11.11
C THR A 82 1.64 5.52 11.38
N GLU A 83 1.75 6.39 10.35
CA GLU A 83 1.47 7.82 10.47
C GLU A 83 0.06 8.07 11.03
N TYR A 84 -0.98 7.51 10.40
CA TYR A 84 -2.34 7.71 10.90
C TYR A 84 -2.54 7.16 12.32
N CYS A 85 -1.96 5.99 12.63
CA CYS A 85 -2.05 5.41 13.98
C CYS A 85 -1.38 6.30 15.04
N GLU A 86 -0.25 6.95 14.71
CA GLU A 86 0.42 7.91 15.60
C GLU A 86 -0.44 9.14 15.86
N GLU A 87 -1.08 9.72 14.83
CA GLU A 87 -1.98 10.88 14.98
C GLU A 87 -3.14 10.63 15.95
N VAL A 88 -3.66 9.40 16.00
CA VAL A 88 -4.80 9.02 16.81
C VAL A 88 -4.43 8.22 18.05
N ASP A 89 -3.13 8.15 18.44
CA ASP A 89 -2.60 7.44 19.60
C ASP A 89 -2.97 5.94 19.63
N TYR A 90 -2.83 5.27 18.48
CA TYR A 90 -2.88 3.82 18.33
C TYR A 90 -1.50 3.23 18.10
N GLN A 91 -1.28 2.01 18.59
CA GLN A 91 -0.05 1.25 18.34
C GLN A 91 -0.28 0.17 17.29
N ILE A 92 0.73 -0.11 16.48
CA ILE A 92 0.68 -1.24 15.54
C ILE A 92 1.48 -2.43 16.07
N LEU A 93 0.95 -3.64 15.86
CA LEU A 93 1.61 -4.93 16.10
C LEU A 93 1.84 -5.60 14.75
N LEU A 94 3.02 -5.38 14.16
CA LEU A 94 3.36 -5.86 12.82
C LEU A 94 3.81 -7.32 12.84
N THR A 95 3.25 -8.11 11.93
CA THR A 95 3.68 -9.48 11.61
C THR A 95 4.07 -9.55 10.13
N ASN A 96 5.29 -10.00 9.84
CA ASN A 96 5.76 -10.26 8.48
C ASN A 96 5.72 -11.77 8.19
N LEU A 97 4.89 -12.19 7.24
CA LEU A 97 4.74 -13.61 6.86
C LEU A 97 5.93 -14.14 6.07
N ARG A 98 6.66 -13.27 5.35
CA ARG A 98 7.78 -13.60 4.48
C ARG A 98 7.41 -14.60 3.37
N LEU A 99 6.23 -14.40 2.76
CA LEU A 99 5.69 -15.35 1.78
C LEU A 99 6.55 -15.39 0.52
N TYR A 100 6.91 -14.24 -0.03
CA TYR A 100 7.77 -14.18 -1.21
C TYR A 100 9.15 -14.80 -0.98
N LYS A 101 9.77 -14.53 0.17
CA LYS A 101 11.07 -15.12 0.52
C LYS A 101 11.02 -16.65 0.69
N LYS A 102 9.86 -17.21 1.06
CA LYS A 102 9.70 -18.65 1.26
C LYS A 102 9.26 -19.39 0.01
N TYR A 103 8.41 -18.79 -0.78
CA TYR A 103 7.68 -19.47 -1.85
C TYR A 103 7.86 -18.82 -3.21
N GLN A 104 8.56 -17.68 -3.32
CA GLN A 104 8.60 -16.83 -4.51
C GLN A 104 7.18 -16.52 -4.98
N ASP A 105 6.95 -16.27 -6.27
CA ASP A 105 5.63 -15.99 -6.83
C ASP A 105 4.64 -17.17 -6.78
N VAL A 106 5.13 -18.38 -6.46
CA VAL A 106 4.30 -19.60 -6.45
C VAL A 106 3.18 -19.55 -5.40
N TYR A 107 3.35 -18.74 -4.34
CA TYR A 107 2.33 -18.66 -3.29
C TYR A 107 1.01 -18.02 -3.75
N TYR A 108 1.01 -17.24 -4.82
CA TYR A 108 -0.23 -16.61 -5.33
C TYR A 108 -1.31 -17.61 -5.72
N GLY A 109 -0.94 -18.80 -6.23
CA GLY A 109 -1.85 -19.87 -6.57
C GLY A 109 -2.03 -20.94 -5.48
N ARG A 110 -1.55 -20.72 -4.25
CA ARG A 110 -1.57 -21.70 -3.16
C ARG A 110 -2.46 -21.23 -2.03
N GLU A 111 -3.21 -22.16 -1.45
CA GLU A 111 -4.07 -21.91 -0.28
C GLU A 111 -3.44 -22.34 1.05
N ASP A 112 -2.34 -23.09 1.02
CA ASP A 112 -1.72 -23.66 2.21
C ASP A 112 -1.16 -22.59 3.17
N TYR A 113 -0.83 -21.39 2.70
CA TYR A 113 -0.45 -20.29 3.58
C TYR A 113 -1.66 -19.64 4.31
N PHE A 114 -2.88 -19.89 3.90
CA PHE A 114 -4.08 -19.35 4.56
C PHE A 114 -4.19 -19.81 6.01
N GLU A 115 -3.85 -21.06 6.30
CA GLU A 115 -3.82 -21.56 7.68
C GLU A 115 -2.78 -20.80 8.53
N ARG A 116 -1.67 -20.41 7.93
CA ARG A 116 -0.68 -19.57 8.59
C ARG A 116 -1.23 -18.17 8.87
N VAL A 117 -1.93 -17.56 7.93
CA VAL A 117 -2.61 -16.25 8.14
C VAL A 117 -3.59 -16.37 9.29
N LYS A 118 -4.45 -17.40 9.32
CA LYS A 118 -5.38 -17.65 10.41
C LYS A 118 -4.70 -17.82 11.78
N GLN A 119 -3.53 -18.48 11.80
CA GLN A 119 -2.74 -18.61 13.04
C GLN A 119 -2.19 -17.27 13.51
N GLU A 120 -1.70 -16.42 12.59
CA GLU A 120 -1.21 -15.08 12.96
C GLU A 120 -2.36 -14.18 13.43
N ILE A 121 -3.53 -14.26 12.80
CA ILE A 121 -4.76 -13.59 13.28
C ILE A 121 -5.06 -14.00 14.73
N LYS A 122 -5.07 -15.31 15.03
CA LYS A 122 -5.29 -15.80 16.39
C LYS A 122 -4.25 -15.30 17.40
N LYS A 123 -2.97 -15.23 16.99
CA LYS A 123 -1.90 -14.69 17.84
C LYS A 123 -2.08 -13.20 18.14
N LEU A 124 -2.47 -12.41 17.14
CA LEU A 124 -2.75 -10.99 17.31
C LEU A 124 -3.97 -10.78 18.21
N MET A 125 -5.04 -11.55 18.01
CA MET A 125 -6.22 -11.53 18.89
C MET A 125 -5.87 -11.90 20.34
N ALA A 126 -4.99 -12.88 20.54
CA ALA A 126 -4.50 -13.24 21.89
C ALA A 126 -3.71 -12.09 22.56
N LYS A 127 -3.12 -11.19 21.78
CA LYS A 127 -2.50 -9.94 22.24
C LYS A 127 -3.51 -8.78 22.37
N GLN A 128 -4.80 -9.08 22.18
CA GLN A 128 -5.91 -8.13 22.33
C GLN A 128 -5.86 -6.94 21.38
N VAL A 129 -5.41 -7.12 20.13
CA VAL A 129 -5.60 -6.10 19.09
C VAL A 129 -7.09 -5.86 18.85
N GLU A 130 -7.46 -4.62 18.53
CA GLU A 130 -8.85 -4.22 18.35
C GLU A 130 -9.33 -4.41 16.90
N GLY A 131 -8.40 -4.47 15.93
CA GLY A 131 -8.67 -4.71 14.53
C GLY A 131 -7.44 -5.24 13.81
N ILE A 132 -7.61 -5.69 12.55
CA ILE A 132 -6.54 -6.25 11.74
C ILE A 132 -6.51 -5.56 10.36
N ILE A 133 -5.35 -5.05 9.96
CA ILE A 133 -5.08 -4.63 8.59
C ILE A 133 -4.20 -5.69 7.93
N TYR A 134 -4.68 -6.25 6.81
CA TYR A 134 -3.90 -7.18 6.01
C TYR A 134 -3.34 -6.48 4.78
N VAL A 135 -2.02 -6.51 4.62
CA VAL A 135 -1.30 -5.84 3.53
C VAL A 135 -0.79 -6.88 2.55
N THR A 136 -1.35 -6.89 1.34
CA THR A 136 -0.92 -7.78 0.27
C THR A 136 0.33 -7.24 -0.43
N ALA A 137 1.09 -8.15 -1.05
CA ALA A 137 2.26 -7.77 -1.86
C ALA A 137 1.86 -7.25 -3.25
N HIS A 138 0.75 -7.76 -3.80
CA HIS A 138 0.17 -7.38 -5.08
C HIS A 138 -1.35 -7.51 -5.02
N GLU A 139 -2.07 -6.71 -5.77
CA GLU A 139 -3.53 -6.80 -5.85
C GLU A 139 -3.99 -8.17 -6.36
N ARG A 140 -4.80 -8.81 -5.57
CA ARG A 140 -5.52 -10.02 -5.89
C ARG A 140 -6.68 -10.21 -4.93
N VAL A 141 -7.62 -11.09 -5.26
CA VAL A 141 -8.70 -11.46 -4.36
C VAL A 141 -8.17 -12.44 -3.31
N MET A 142 -8.40 -12.12 -2.04
CA MET A 142 -7.92 -12.89 -0.89
C MET A 142 -9.06 -13.59 -0.19
N HIS A 143 -8.86 -14.89 0.11
CA HIS A 143 -9.83 -15.75 0.81
C HIS A 143 -9.38 -16.13 2.23
N CYS A 144 -8.35 -15.46 2.76
CA CYS A 144 -7.70 -15.86 4.02
C CYS A 144 -8.28 -15.22 5.27
N ILE A 145 -9.12 -14.17 5.13
CA ILE A 145 -9.76 -13.51 6.27
C ILE A 145 -11.12 -14.17 6.52
N PRO A 146 -11.36 -14.73 7.72
CA PRO A 146 -12.64 -15.34 8.05
C PRO A 146 -13.79 -14.31 8.12
N ASP A 147 -14.96 -14.65 7.57
CA ASP A 147 -16.16 -13.79 7.63
C ASP A 147 -16.74 -13.63 9.04
N ASP A 148 -16.45 -14.56 9.93
CA ASP A 148 -16.90 -14.60 11.33
C ASP A 148 -15.88 -14.02 12.30
N LEU A 149 -14.90 -13.24 11.80
CA LEU A 149 -13.89 -12.59 12.65
C LEU A 149 -14.56 -11.64 13.66
N PRO A 150 -14.33 -11.81 14.98
CA PRO A 150 -15.02 -11.03 16.02
C PRO A 150 -14.52 -9.58 16.15
N ILE A 151 -13.51 -9.20 15.41
CA ILE A 151 -12.94 -7.84 15.33
C ILE A 151 -12.92 -7.39 13.88
N PRO A 152 -12.99 -6.08 13.59
CA PRO A 152 -12.94 -5.58 12.22
C PRO A 152 -11.62 -5.92 11.52
N ALA A 153 -11.70 -6.10 10.22
CA ALA A 153 -10.53 -6.24 9.34
C ALA A 153 -10.62 -5.27 8.16
N VAL A 154 -9.48 -4.89 7.61
CA VAL A 154 -9.34 -4.06 6.41
C VAL A 154 -8.25 -4.67 5.52
N MET A 155 -8.48 -4.68 4.21
CA MET A 155 -7.49 -5.06 3.21
C MET A 155 -6.79 -3.80 2.68
N ALA A 156 -5.46 -3.81 2.67
CA ALA A 156 -4.65 -2.81 2.01
C ALA A 156 -3.91 -3.41 0.82
N TYR A 157 -4.04 -2.79 -0.35
CA TYR A 157 -3.43 -3.19 -1.60
C TYR A 157 -3.93 -4.55 -2.14
N GLY A 158 -5.19 -4.90 -1.86
CA GLY A 158 -5.82 -6.12 -2.33
C GLY A 158 -7.31 -6.19 -2.05
N TYR A 159 -7.95 -7.16 -2.63
CA TYR A 159 -9.40 -7.40 -2.53
C TYR A 159 -9.73 -8.59 -1.64
N THR A 160 -10.97 -8.66 -1.21
CA THR A 160 -11.54 -9.83 -0.54
C THR A 160 -12.97 -10.08 -1.04
N GLU A 161 -13.42 -11.32 -1.01
CA GLU A 161 -14.83 -11.65 -1.29
C GLU A 161 -15.78 -11.27 -0.15
N SER A 162 -15.23 -11.00 1.04
CA SER A 162 -16.03 -10.60 2.19
C SER A 162 -16.54 -9.18 2.05
N LYS A 163 -17.86 -9.03 1.97
CA LYS A 163 -18.53 -7.71 1.96
C LYS A 163 -18.35 -6.92 3.26
N LYS A 164 -17.88 -7.57 4.33
CA LYS A 164 -17.68 -6.94 5.63
C LYS A 164 -16.30 -6.34 5.80
N VAL A 165 -15.37 -6.62 4.88
CA VAL A 165 -13.97 -6.21 4.97
C VAL A 165 -13.68 -5.19 3.87
N PRO A 166 -13.51 -3.91 4.21
CA PRO A 166 -13.14 -2.89 3.24
C PRO A 166 -11.80 -3.19 2.56
N SER A 167 -11.70 -2.84 1.29
CA SER A 167 -10.51 -2.96 0.46
C SER A 167 -10.04 -1.58 0.01
N ILE A 168 -8.78 -1.25 0.26
CA ILE A 168 -8.15 -0.02 -0.20
C ILE A 168 -7.14 -0.41 -1.28
N VAL A 169 -7.36 0.04 -2.52
CA VAL A 169 -6.66 -0.42 -3.72
C VAL A 169 -6.23 0.74 -4.60
N VAL A 170 -5.41 0.48 -5.61
CA VAL A 170 -4.98 1.46 -6.61
C VAL A 170 -6.08 1.68 -7.65
N ASP A 171 -6.26 2.91 -8.13
CA ASP A 171 -7.03 3.19 -9.34
C ASP A 171 -6.14 3.05 -10.58
N ASP A 172 -5.81 1.80 -10.90
CA ASP A 172 -4.95 1.45 -12.04
C ASP A 172 -5.58 1.78 -13.39
N GLU A 173 -6.92 1.68 -13.51
CA GLU A 173 -7.62 2.04 -14.75
C GLU A 173 -7.43 3.51 -15.07
N HIS A 174 -7.69 4.37 -14.09
CA HIS A 174 -7.53 5.81 -14.28
C HIS A 174 -6.06 6.21 -14.46
N GLY A 175 -5.14 5.63 -13.70
CA GLY A 175 -3.71 5.87 -13.84
C GLY A 175 -3.20 5.55 -15.26
N ALA A 176 -3.58 4.39 -15.81
CA ALA A 176 -3.23 4.03 -17.17
C ALA A 176 -3.92 4.90 -18.24
N TYR A 177 -5.17 5.29 -17.99
CA TYR A 177 -5.88 6.25 -18.83
C TYR A 177 -5.11 7.57 -18.95
N GLU A 178 -4.63 8.13 -17.84
CA GLU A 178 -3.86 9.38 -17.83
C GLU A 178 -2.51 9.24 -18.55
N VAL A 179 -1.80 8.11 -18.42
CA VAL A 179 -0.58 7.81 -19.18
C VAL A 179 -0.85 7.94 -20.70
N VAL A 180 -1.88 7.26 -21.17
CA VAL A 180 -2.17 7.20 -22.61
C VAL A 180 -2.66 8.55 -23.11
N CYS A 181 -3.51 9.24 -22.36
CA CYS A 181 -3.92 10.61 -22.67
C CYS A 181 -2.73 11.59 -22.70
N HIS A 182 -1.73 11.40 -21.83
CA HIS A 182 -0.50 12.19 -21.87
C HIS A 182 0.25 11.96 -23.19
N LEU A 183 0.45 10.73 -23.62
CA LEU A 183 1.09 10.41 -24.89
C LEU A 183 0.29 10.96 -26.08
N ILE A 184 -1.03 10.86 -26.05
CA ILE A 184 -1.91 11.37 -27.12
C ILE A 184 -1.82 12.90 -27.22
N ARG A 185 -1.77 13.61 -26.07
CA ARG A 185 -1.58 15.07 -26.03
C ARG A 185 -0.24 15.52 -26.65
N HIS A 186 0.79 14.65 -26.60
CA HIS A 186 2.08 14.85 -27.26
C HIS A 186 2.09 14.38 -28.73
N GLY A 187 0.94 14.10 -29.32
CA GLY A 187 0.80 13.76 -30.75
C GLY A 187 0.95 12.28 -31.09
N HIS A 188 1.24 11.42 -30.12
CA HIS A 188 1.36 9.99 -30.37
C HIS A 188 0.00 9.35 -30.64
N ARG A 189 -0.07 8.53 -31.70
CA ARG A 189 -1.29 7.81 -32.09
C ARG A 189 -1.05 6.30 -32.18
N ARG A 190 0.19 5.90 -32.44
CA ARG A 190 0.60 4.52 -32.50
C ARG A 190 1.42 4.17 -31.27
N ILE A 191 0.70 3.76 -30.20
CA ILE A 191 1.23 3.58 -28.86
C ILE A 191 1.31 2.09 -28.55
N GLY A 192 2.52 1.55 -28.40
CA GLY A 192 2.76 0.18 -27.97
C GLY A 192 2.60 0.02 -26.45
N VAL A 193 2.34 -1.20 -26.01
CA VAL A 193 2.25 -1.55 -24.57
C VAL A 193 3.13 -2.74 -24.27
N VAL A 194 3.96 -2.63 -23.23
CA VAL A 194 4.57 -3.78 -22.57
C VAL A 194 3.71 -4.13 -21.38
N MET A 195 2.89 -5.18 -21.52
CA MET A 195 1.93 -5.62 -20.53
C MET A 195 2.64 -6.41 -19.39
N GLY A 196 2.12 -6.37 -18.17
CA GLY A 196 2.50 -7.26 -17.09
C GLY A 196 1.93 -8.67 -17.25
N LYS A 197 2.06 -9.52 -16.22
CA LYS A 197 1.49 -10.87 -16.20
C LYS A 197 -0.01 -10.83 -16.52
N LYS A 198 -0.45 -11.71 -17.41
CA LYS A 198 -1.82 -11.73 -17.94
C LYS A 198 -2.90 -11.96 -16.88
N ASP A 199 -2.58 -12.68 -15.82
CA ASP A 199 -3.46 -13.00 -14.68
C ASP A 199 -3.43 -11.93 -13.59
N SER A 200 -2.62 -10.89 -13.72
CA SER A 200 -2.54 -9.78 -12.76
C SER A 200 -3.71 -8.82 -12.90
N LEU A 201 -4.39 -8.50 -11.79
CA LEU A 201 -5.44 -7.49 -11.76
C LEU A 201 -4.93 -6.11 -12.16
N HIS A 202 -3.71 -5.73 -11.72
CA HIS A 202 -3.05 -4.51 -12.17
C HIS A 202 -2.91 -4.43 -13.70
N ALA A 203 -2.42 -5.50 -14.34
CA ALA A 203 -2.22 -5.51 -15.78
C ALA A 203 -3.54 -5.41 -16.53
N GLN A 204 -4.59 -6.09 -16.04
CA GLN A 204 -5.93 -6.05 -16.64
C GLN A 204 -6.55 -4.65 -16.51
N ALA A 205 -6.50 -4.04 -15.34
CA ALA A 205 -7.05 -2.70 -15.10
C ALA A 205 -6.29 -1.64 -15.93
N ARG A 206 -4.95 -1.71 -16.00
CA ARG A 206 -4.13 -0.83 -16.84
C ARG A 206 -4.44 -0.98 -18.32
N LEU A 207 -4.71 -2.21 -18.79
CA LEU A 207 -5.13 -2.45 -20.16
C LEU A 207 -6.50 -1.84 -20.47
N VAL A 208 -7.45 -1.93 -19.54
CA VAL A 208 -8.76 -1.26 -19.66
C VAL A 208 -8.60 0.25 -19.77
N GLY A 209 -7.77 0.87 -18.95
CA GLY A 209 -7.46 2.30 -18.98
C GLY A 209 -6.84 2.72 -20.33
N TYR A 210 -5.88 1.93 -20.85
CA TYR A 210 -5.30 2.14 -22.17
C TYR A 210 -6.37 2.10 -23.29
N GLN A 211 -7.21 1.07 -23.32
CA GLN A 211 -8.27 0.93 -24.32
C GLN A 211 -9.29 2.06 -24.25
N LYS A 212 -9.66 2.48 -23.03
CA LYS A 212 -10.57 3.59 -22.80
C LYS A 212 -10.01 4.92 -23.33
N ALA A 213 -8.74 5.21 -23.07
CA ALA A 213 -8.08 6.42 -23.54
C ALA A 213 -8.01 6.46 -25.07
N LEU A 214 -7.67 5.34 -25.75
CA LEU A 214 -7.69 5.26 -27.20
C LEU A 214 -9.09 5.54 -27.75
N ARG A 215 -10.11 4.85 -27.23
CA ARG A 215 -11.50 5.01 -27.65
C ARG A 215 -11.97 6.46 -27.52
N ASP A 216 -11.74 7.08 -26.38
CA ASP A 216 -12.21 8.43 -26.08
C ASP A 216 -11.52 9.50 -26.94
N ASN A 217 -10.34 9.17 -27.51
CA ASN A 217 -9.60 10.01 -28.45
C ASN A 217 -9.73 9.58 -29.92
N GLY A 218 -10.67 8.68 -30.26
CA GLY A 218 -10.95 8.25 -31.63
C GLY A 218 -9.81 7.44 -32.27
N ILE A 219 -8.98 6.75 -31.49
CA ILE A 219 -7.90 5.88 -31.98
C ILE A 219 -8.39 4.43 -31.93
N VAL A 220 -8.24 3.74 -33.02
CA VAL A 220 -8.63 2.32 -33.13
C VAL A 220 -7.66 1.48 -32.30
N TYR A 221 -8.20 0.62 -31.43
CA TYR A 221 -7.41 -0.36 -30.68
C TYR A 221 -6.84 -1.42 -31.62
N ASP A 222 -5.54 -1.65 -31.53
CA ASP A 222 -4.81 -2.66 -32.32
C ASP A 222 -4.14 -3.64 -31.31
N PRO A 223 -4.61 -4.91 -31.21
CA PRO A 223 -4.03 -5.89 -30.31
C PRO A 223 -2.58 -6.27 -30.63
N GLU A 224 -2.10 -6.04 -31.86
CA GLU A 224 -0.70 -6.29 -32.23
C GLU A 224 0.28 -5.31 -31.60
N LEU A 225 -0.22 -4.20 -31.01
CA LEU A 225 0.58 -3.25 -30.26
C LEU A 225 0.74 -3.65 -28.78
N ILE A 226 0.23 -4.80 -28.36
CA ILE A 226 0.31 -5.28 -26.98
C ILE A 226 1.28 -6.45 -26.91
N ALA A 227 2.48 -6.21 -26.36
CA ALA A 227 3.47 -7.26 -26.12
C ALA A 227 3.37 -7.76 -24.68
N GLN A 228 3.40 -9.09 -24.50
CA GLN A 228 3.26 -9.73 -23.20
C GLN A 228 4.58 -9.78 -22.46
N GLY A 229 4.70 -9.05 -21.36
CA GLY A 229 5.78 -9.15 -20.37
C GLY A 229 5.36 -9.95 -19.14
N ASP A 230 6.20 -9.88 -18.10
CA ASP A 230 6.03 -10.63 -16.84
C ASP A 230 6.47 -9.87 -15.58
N TRP A 231 6.59 -8.54 -15.67
CA TRP A 231 7.09 -7.61 -14.66
C TRP A 231 8.62 -7.55 -14.53
N THR A 232 9.38 -8.41 -15.22
CA THR A 232 10.84 -8.43 -15.17
C THR A 232 11.49 -7.49 -16.18
N ARG A 233 12.72 -7.05 -15.90
CA ARG A 233 13.53 -6.27 -16.84
C ARG A 233 13.79 -7.03 -18.13
N GLU A 234 14.07 -8.33 -18.00
CA GLU A 234 14.33 -9.25 -19.11
C GLU A 234 13.15 -9.28 -20.09
N SER A 235 11.91 -9.39 -19.58
CA SER A 235 10.73 -9.42 -20.47
C SER A 235 10.53 -8.11 -21.23
N GLY A 236 10.80 -6.96 -20.59
CA GLY A 236 10.78 -5.67 -21.28
C GLY A 236 11.79 -5.58 -22.42
N TYR A 237 13.01 -6.11 -22.19
CA TYR A 237 14.06 -6.20 -23.23
C TYR A 237 13.62 -7.09 -24.40
N GLN A 238 13.12 -8.29 -24.12
CA GLN A 238 12.78 -9.30 -25.14
C GLN A 238 11.67 -8.87 -26.09
N VAL A 239 10.65 -8.13 -25.61
CA VAL A 239 9.50 -7.73 -26.42
C VAL A 239 9.73 -6.45 -27.22
N THR A 240 10.85 -5.76 -27.03
CA THR A 240 11.12 -4.46 -27.68
C THR A 240 11.14 -4.59 -29.19
N ASP A 241 11.85 -5.56 -29.76
CA ASP A 241 11.94 -5.74 -31.23
C ASP A 241 10.59 -6.05 -31.88
N GLU A 242 9.70 -6.74 -31.17
CA GLU A 242 8.35 -7.02 -31.64
C GLU A 242 7.56 -5.73 -31.79
N LEU A 243 7.53 -4.89 -30.75
CA LEU A 243 6.83 -3.59 -30.78
C LEU A 243 7.41 -2.65 -31.86
N LEU A 244 8.73 -2.61 -32.01
CA LEU A 244 9.36 -1.74 -33.01
C LEU A 244 8.98 -2.12 -34.48
N ARG A 245 8.70 -3.40 -34.74
CA ARG A 245 8.21 -3.82 -36.10
C ARG A 245 6.86 -3.22 -36.45
N HIS A 246 6.07 -2.81 -35.45
CA HIS A 246 4.76 -2.19 -35.65
C HIS A 246 4.84 -0.65 -35.74
N GLU A 247 6.01 -0.07 -35.95
CA GLU A 247 6.22 1.38 -36.15
C GLU A 247 5.59 2.25 -35.05
N VAL A 248 5.66 1.79 -33.77
CA VAL A 248 5.18 2.54 -32.65
C VAL A 248 6.01 3.81 -32.43
N THR A 249 5.36 4.90 -32.04
CA THR A 249 6.02 6.18 -31.76
C THR A 249 6.19 6.45 -30.28
N ALA A 250 5.46 5.71 -29.46
CA ALA A 250 5.58 5.68 -28.01
C ALA A 250 5.29 4.29 -27.46
N ILE A 251 5.85 3.96 -26.32
CA ILE A 251 5.58 2.72 -25.59
C ILE A 251 5.21 3.03 -24.14
N PHE A 252 4.08 2.47 -23.71
CA PHE A 252 3.68 2.39 -22.30
C PHE A 252 4.12 1.06 -21.71
N CYS A 253 5.08 1.07 -20.81
CA CYS A 253 5.47 -0.08 -20.00
C CYS A 253 4.66 -0.10 -18.71
N MET A 254 3.96 -1.19 -18.43
CA MET A 254 3.10 -1.31 -17.25
C MET A 254 3.87 -1.40 -15.91
N ASN A 255 5.20 -1.34 -15.92
CA ASN A 255 6.03 -0.98 -14.76
C ASN A 255 7.39 -0.41 -15.21
N ASP A 256 8.08 0.24 -14.26
CA ASP A 256 9.39 0.86 -14.51
C ASP A 256 10.52 -0.16 -14.72
N ILE A 257 10.37 -1.37 -14.20
CA ILE A 257 11.37 -2.44 -14.36
C ILE A 257 11.41 -2.92 -15.80
N MET A 258 10.25 -3.18 -16.41
CA MET A 258 10.15 -3.54 -17.84
C MET A 258 10.59 -2.38 -18.71
N ALA A 259 10.26 -1.12 -18.35
CA ALA A 259 10.76 0.05 -19.04
C ALA A 259 12.29 0.08 -19.07
N GLY A 260 12.94 -0.31 -17.98
CA GLY A 260 14.40 -0.43 -17.94
C GLY A 260 14.97 -1.44 -18.93
N GLY A 261 14.31 -2.59 -19.10
CA GLY A 261 14.71 -3.59 -20.13
C GLY A 261 14.54 -3.06 -21.56
N LEU A 262 13.45 -2.33 -21.80
CA LEU A 262 13.22 -1.63 -23.06
C LEU A 262 14.32 -0.58 -23.32
N TYR A 263 14.74 0.20 -22.33
CA TYR A 263 15.86 1.14 -22.43
C TYR A 263 17.15 0.44 -22.83
N ASP A 264 17.48 -0.70 -22.21
CA ASP A 264 18.69 -1.47 -22.55
C ASP A 264 18.67 -1.88 -24.03
N ARG A 265 17.54 -2.39 -24.50
CA ARG A 265 17.43 -2.83 -25.90
C ARG A 265 17.50 -1.66 -26.88
N LEU A 266 16.89 -0.53 -26.57
CA LEU A 266 16.95 0.66 -27.41
C LEU A 266 18.37 1.22 -27.50
N ASP A 267 19.12 1.23 -26.38
CA ASP A 267 20.52 1.65 -26.35
C ASP A 267 21.41 0.78 -27.24
N GLU A 268 21.24 -0.57 -27.17
CA GLU A 268 21.95 -1.50 -28.08
C GLU A 268 21.64 -1.28 -29.56
N LEU A 269 20.40 -0.89 -29.87
CA LEU A 269 19.96 -0.58 -31.24
C LEU A 269 20.39 0.84 -31.68
N GLY A 270 21.00 1.63 -30.80
CA GLY A 270 21.37 3.03 -31.03
C GLY A 270 20.18 3.97 -31.14
N LYS A 271 18.97 3.55 -30.70
CA LYS A 271 17.75 4.34 -30.73
C LYS A 271 17.67 5.27 -29.54
N LYS A 272 17.32 6.52 -29.80
CA LYS A 272 17.29 7.56 -28.78
C LYS A 272 15.91 7.77 -28.16
N ILE A 273 15.87 7.89 -26.85
CA ILE A 273 14.71 8.29 -26.07
C ILE A 273 14.92 9.74 -25.62
N PRO A 274 13.96 10.66 -25.83
CA PRO A 274 12.65 10.45 -26.47
C PRO A 274 12.66 10.69 -27.98
N GLU A 275 13.80 11.03 -28.62
CA GLU A 275 13.90 11.60 -29.98
C GLU A 275 13.34 10.67 -31.07
N GLU A 276 13.50 9.36 -30.90
CA GLU A 276 12.98 8.36 -31.86
C GLU A 276 11.80 7.58 -31.29
N LEU A 277 11.72 7.47 -29.95
CA LEU A 277 10.66 6.73 -29.27
C LEU A 277 10.40 7.32 -27.87
N SER A 278 9.19 7.76 -27.62
CA SER A 278 8.76 8.15 -26.28
C SER A 278 8.45 6.94 -25.41
N VAL A 279 8.80 6.98 -24.13
CA VAL A 279 8.56 5.87 -23.20
C VAL A 279 7.93 6.40 -21.91
N VAL A 280 6.88 5.72 -21.44
CA VAL A 280 6.28 5.96 -20.13
C VAL A 280 6.25 4.67 -19.33
N GLY A 281 6.61 4.74 -18.05
CA GLY A 281 6.56 3.64 -17.10
C GLY A 281 5.35 3.68 -16.17
N TYR A 282 5.42 2.89 -15.10
CA TYR A 282 4.45 2.83 -14.02
C TYR A 282 5.16 2.35 -12.76
N ASP A 283 4.75 2.79 -11.58
CA ASP A 283 5.16 2.54 -10.20
C ASP A 283 5.94 3.72 -9.56
N ASP A 284 6.61 4.59 -10.31
CA ASP A 284 7.53 5.65 -9.87
C ASP A 284 8.63 5.14 -8.91
N ARG A 285 9.22 4.00 -9.25
CA ARG A 285 10.32 3.45 -8.47
C ARG A 285 11.56 4.34 -8.59
N GLU A 286 12.38 4.41 -7.54
CA GLU A 286 13.58 5.26 -7.48
C GLU A 286 14.46 5.14 -8.73
N LEU A 287 14.62 3.91 -9.26
CA LEU A 287 15.41 3.65 -10.46
C LEU A 287 14.90 4.40 -11.71
N SER A 288 13.62 4.77 -11.78
CA SER A 288 13.04 5.51 -12.90
C SER A 288 13.67 6.89 -13.09
N SER A 289 14.13 7.50 -11.99
CA SER A 289 14.82 8.78 -11.99
C SER A 289 16.30 8.70 -12.47
N TYR A 290 16.88 7.51 -12.43
CA TYR A 290 18.28 7.26 -12.84
C TYR A 290 18.42 6.80 -14.29
N TYR A 291 17.33 6.46 -14.97
CA TYR A 291 17.36 6.16 -16.41
C TYR A 291 17.83 7.38 -17.21
N LYS A 292 18.33 7.13 -18.40
CA LYS A 292 18.84 8.17 -19.31
C LYS A 292 18.15 8.07 -20.64
N PRO A 293 17.18 9.02 -20.87
CA PRO A 293 16.74 10.10 -19.98
C PRO A 293 15.90 9.58 -18.80
N PRO A 294 15.69 10.39 -17.73
CA PRO A 294 14.81 10.04 -16.62
C PRO A 294 13.39 9.74 -17.11
N LEU A 295 12.81 8.62 -16.63
CA LEU A 295 11.56 8.06 -17.08
C LEU A 295 10.33 8.81 -16.53
N THR A 296 9.45 9.28 -17.41
CA THR A 296 8.08 9.70 -17.06
C THR A 296 7.30 8.45 -16.65
N THR A 297 6.60 8.51 -15.52
CA THR A 297 5.96 7.32 -14.93
C THR A 297 4.76 7.73 -14.06
N ILE A 298 4.00 6.76 -13.61
CA ILE A 298 2.93 6.92 -12.61
C ILE A 298 3.45 6.57 -11.24
N ARG A 299 3.19 7.44 -10.25
CA ARG A 299 3.42 7.17 -8.83
C ARG A 299 2.22 6.43 -8.26
N LEU A 300 2.49 5.26 -7.68
CA LEU A 300 1.50 4.52 -6.90
C LEU A 300 1.25 5.22 -5.56
N PRO A 301 -0.01 5.36 -5.12
CA PRO A 301 -0.37 6.01 -3.86
C PRO A 301 -0.20 5.05 -2.66
N LEU A 302 0.98 4.41 -2.53
CA LEU A 302 1.19 3.32 -1.56
C LEU A 302 1.06 3.80 -0.11
N HIS A 303 1.66 4.96 0.20
CA HIS A 303 1.54 5.57 1.52
C HIS A 303 0.07 5.92 1.83
N ASP A 304 -0.64 6.55 0.87
CA ASP A 304 -2.03 6.96 1.05
C ASP A 304 -2.96 5.74 1.20
N ILE A 305 -2.66 4.62 0.54
CA ILE A 305 -3.35 3.33 0.74
C ILE A 305 -3.23 2.89 2.20
N GLY A 306 -2.03 2.97 2.76
CA GLY A 306 -1.77 2.63 4.17
C GLY A 306 -2.51 3.56 5.12
N TYR A 307 -2.38 4.86 4.92
CA TYR A 307 -3.03 5.90 5.71
C TYR A 307 -4.55 5.72 5.70
N ARG A 308 -5.14 5.54 4.50
CA ARG A 308 -6.57 5.31 4.34
C ARG A 308 -7.04 4.00 4.97
N ALA A 309 -6.25 2.93 4.89
CA ALA A 309 -6.58 1.66 5.53
C ALA A 309 -6.67 1.80 7.06
N ALA A 310 -5.75 2.54 7.68
CA ALA A 310 -5.79 2.83 9.11
C ALA A 310 -6.97 3.76 9.47
N GLU A 311 -7.24 4.78 8.67
CA GLU A 311 -8.39 5.68 8.85
C GLU A 311 -9.72 4.90 8.83
N VAL A 312 -9.91 4.03 7.84
CA VAL A 312 -11.10 3.18 7.72
C VAL A 312 -11.19 2.21 8.90
N MET A 313 -10.07 1.61 9.32
CA MET A 313 -10.03 0.74 10.50
C MET A 313 -10.50 1.47 11.76
N ILE A 314 -9.98 2.66 12.03
CA ILE A 314 -10.39 3.45 13.20
C ILE A 314 -11.85 3.87 13.10
N ALA A 315 -12.33 4.23 11.92
CA ALA A 315 -13.73 4.56 11.71
C ALA A 315 -14.68 3.38 11.98
N LEU A 316 -14.26 2.14 11.66
CA LEU A 316 -14.98 0.91 12.03
C LEU A 316 -15.00 0.70 13.55
N LEU A 317 -13.85 0.87 14.21
CA LEU A 317 -13.72 0.72 15.67
C LEU A 317 -14.57 1.73 16.44
N GLU A 318 -14.61 2.96 15.96
CA GLU A 318 -15.42 4.04 16.54
C GLU A 318 -16.88 3.99 16.09
N LYS A 319 -17.26 3.02 15.26
CA LYS A 319 -18.61 2.87 14.70
C LYS A 319 -19.10 4.10 13.91
N ARG A 320 -18.16 4.88 13.34
CA ARG A 320 -18.47 5.98 12.42
C ARG A 320 -18.90 5.48 11.04
N ILE A 321 -18.42 4.29 10.67
CA ILE A 321 -18.91 3.51 9.53
C ILE A 321 -19.33 2.13 10.01
N ALA A 322 -20.34 1.54 9.35
CA ALA A 322 -20.77 0.18 9.60
C ALA A 322 -20.39 -0.70 8.40
N PRO A 323 -20.08 -1.99 8.61
CA PRO A 323 -19.99 -2.93 7.50
C PRO A 323 -21.29 -2.88 6.70
N GLN A 324 -21.18 -2.68 5.38
CA GLN A 324 -22.33 -2.56 4.48
C GLN A 324 -22.67 -3.91 3.85
N GLU A 325 -23.87 -4.03 3.26
CA GLU A 325 -24.23 -5.19 2.45
C GLU A 325 -23.56 -5.15 1.06
N GLU A 326 -23.12 -3.97 0.63
CA GLU A 326 -22.35 -3.75 -0.60
C GLU A 326 -20.85 -3.80 -0.35
N GLU A 327 -20.08 -4.17 -1.37
CA GLU A 327 -18.61 -4.22 -1.32
C GLU A 327 -18.03 -2.82 -1.09
N MET A 328 -17.20 -2.68 -0.04
CA MET A 328 -16.55 -1.42 0.29
C MET A 328 -15.15 -1.39 -0.34
N VAL A 329 -15.06 -0.87 -1.56
CA VAL A 329 -13.79 -0.68 -2.26
C VAL A 329 -13.47 0.81 -2.36
N TYR A 330 -12.30 1.20 -1.85
CA TYR A 330 -11.77 2.56 -1.93
C TYR A 330 -10.61 2.57 -2.92
N GLN A 331 -10.83 3.14 -4.09
CA GLN A 331 -9.80 3.31 -5.11
C GLN A 331 -9.01 4.59 -4.84
N MET A 332 -7.68 4.47 -4.74
CA MET A 332 -6.77 5.57 -4.48
C MET A 332 -6.17 6.08 -5.79
N PRO A 333 -6.29 7.39 -6.09
CA PRO A 333 -5.82 7.95 -7.35
C PRO A 333 -4.30 7.91 -7.46
N CYS A 334 -3.81 7.63 -8.66
CA CYS A 334 -2.40 7.71 -9.01
C CYS A 334 -2.01 9.12 -9.47
N GLU A 335 -0.74 9.47 -9.34
CA GLU A 335 -0.17 10.74 -9.82
C GLU A 335 0.88 10.50 -10.91
N MET A 336 0.92 11.38 -11.92
CA MET A 336 1.94 11.29 -12.97
C MET A 336 3.20 12.06 -12.56
N SER A 337 4.35 11.36 -12.58
CA SER A 337 5.69 11.94 -12.45
C SER A 337 6.27 12.23 -13.83
N ILE A 338 6.07 13.45 -14.32
CA ILE A 338 6.55 13.87 -15.65
C ILE A 338 8.07 14.13 -15.60
N ARG A 339 8.82 13.47 -16.49
CA ARG A 339 10.28 13.63 -16.64
C ARG A 339 10.66 13.87 -18.09
N LYS A 340 11.72 13.23 -18.60
CA LYS A 340 12.33 13.57 -19.90
C LYS A 340 12.20 12.49 -20.98
N SER A 341 11.43 11.45 -20.75
CA SER A 341 11.31 10.30 -21.66
C SER A 341 10.18 10.43 -22.69
N VAL A 342 9.48 11.56 -22.71
CA VAL A 342 8.40 11.87 -23.67
C VAL A 342 8.67 13.19 -24.36
N GLN A 343 8.44 13.27 -25.63
CA GLN A 343 8.46 14.50 -26.44
C GLN A 343 7.26 14.59 -27.37
N ASP A 344 7.07 15.78 -27.96
CA ASP A 344 6.07 15.99 -28.99
C ASP A 344 6.42 15.23 -30.25
N TYR A 345 5.50 14.40 -30.71
CA TYR A 345 5.58 13.73 -32.01
C TYR A 345 5.00 14.63 -33.09
N LYS A 346 5.86 15.07 -34.00
CA LYS A 346 5.44 15.85 -35.18
C LYS A 346 5.26 14.90 -36.35
N LEU A 347 4.04 14.84 -36.86
CA LEU A 347 3.72 14.14 -38.13
C LEU A 347 4.49 14.72 -39.29
#